data_7c7518b75427687ded4c66b10b6f7c67
#
_entry.id   7c7518b75427687ded4c66b10b6f7c67
#
_cell.length_a   1.000
_cell.length_b   1.000
_cell.length_c   1.000
_cell.angle_alpha   90.00
_cell.angle_beta   90.00
_cell.angle_gamma   90.00
#
_symmetry.space_group_name_H-M   'P 1'
#
loop_
_entity.id
_entity.type
_entity.pdbx_description
1 polymer ?
#
loop_
_entity_poly.entity_id
_entity_poly.type
_entity_poly.pdbx_seq_one_letter_code
_entity_poly.pdbx_strand_id
1 'polypeptide(L)'
;EKASAYASRGQMLPPYDSISTLQDIAALVAQYRPARLVSLGDNFHDDAGEVRLASDAALLLKELIAQVDWVWITGNHDRNLEARWGGRSVAELNLSGIFLRHEAARGERAPEISGHFHPKFRQLLRGRMVARRCFVKGPRKLIMPAFGALTGGLDAQDVAIYRACDLAESESAEALVPTRSGFARFRLYCAGAFAK
;
A
#
# COMPACT_ATOMS: atom_id res chain seq x y z
N GLU A 1 -12.21 -5.17 2.94
CA GLU A 1 -13.37 -6.06 2.90
C GLU A 1 -13.26 -7.12 1.77
N LYS A 2 -12.06 -7.56 1.50
CA LYS A 2 -11.78 -8.50 0.41
C LYS A 2 -12.51 -9.83 0.59
N ALA A 3 -12.65 -10.31 1.83
CA ALA A 3 -13.38 -11.52 2.12
C ALA A 3 -14.84 -11.44 1.67
N SER A 4 -15.54 -10.33 1.89
CA SER A 4 -16.93 -10.14 1.45
C SER A 4 -17.06 -10.06 -0.08
N ALA A 5 -16.09 -9.41 -0.75
CA ALA A 5 -16.03 -9.36 -2.21
C ALA A 5 -15.82 -10.75 -2.85
N TYR A 6 -15.01 -11.60 -2.23
CA TYR A 6 -14.82 -12.99 -2.68
C TYR A 6 -16.05 -13.86 -2.37
N ALA A 7 -16.67 -13.67 -1.19
CA ALA A 7 -17.88 -14.41 -0.82
C ALA A 7 -19.04 -14.14 -1.79
N SER A 8 -19.20 -12.91 -2.29
CA SER A 8 -20.21 -12.58 -3.31
C SER A 8 -20.01 -13.33 -4.63
N ARG A 9 -18.81 -13.90 -4.87
CA ARG A 9 -18.44 -14.72 -6.02
C ARG A 9 -18.36 -16.21 -5.70
N GLY A 10 -18.86 -16.64 -4.51
CA GLY A 10 -18.85 -18.02 -4.08
C GLY A 10 -17.52 -18.53 -3.51
N GLN A 11 -16.54 -17.65 -3.28
CA GLN A 11 -15.24 -18.00 -2.71
C GLN A 11 -15.18 -17.56 -1.26
N MET A 12 -15.09 -18.53 -0.33
CA MET A 12 -15.04 -18.24 1.10
C MET A 12 -13.61 -17.96 1.55
N LEU A 13 -13.38 -16.77 2.08
CA LEU A 13 -12.16 -16.39 2.80
C LEU A 13 -12.51 -16.08 4.26
N PRO A 14 -11.53 -16.16 5.19
CA PRO A 14 -11.77 -15.75 6.57
C PRO A 14 -12.25 -14.28 6.62
N PRO A 15 -13.40 -13.97 7.26
CA PRO A 15 -14.06 -12.66 7.17
C PRO A 15 -13.45 -11.60 8.11
N TYR A 16 -12.20 -11.77 8.53
CA TYR A 16 -11.56 -10.91 9.53
C TYR A 16 -10.57 -9.90 8.93
N ASP A 17 -10.44 -9.82 7.62
CA ASP A 17 -9.45 -8.99 6.94
C ASP A 17 -9.63 -7.49 7.24
N SER A 18 -10.87 -6.98 7.20
CA SER A 18 -11.17 -5.58 7.47
C SER A 18 -10.95 -5.22 8.94
N ILE A 19 -11.55 -6.00 9.84
CA ILE A 19 -11.45 -5.70 11.28
C ILE A 19 -10.01 -5.82 11.78
N SER A 20 -9.26 -6.83 11.34
CA SER A 20 -7.85 -6.99 11.70
C SER A 20 -6.99 -5.82 11.20
N THR A 21 -7.21 -5.38 9.95
CA THR A 21 -6.49 -4.22 9.39
C THR A 21 -6.79 -2.94 10.17
N LEU A 22 -8.05 -2.72 10.55
CA LEU A 22 -8.45 -1.53 11.32
C LEU A 22 -7.94 -1.57 12.76
N GLN A 23 -7.87 -2.75 13.38
CA GLN A 23 -7.25 -2.93 14.71
C GLN A 23 -5.77 -2.59 14.69
N ASP A 24 -5.04 -3.00 13.65
CA ASP A 24 -3.63 -2.62 13.47
C ASP A 24 -3.47 -1.11 13.30
N ILE A 25 -4.36 -0.46 12.53
CA ILE A 25 -4.38 1.01 12.39
C ILE A 25 -4.70 1.66 13.74
N ALA A 26 -5.68 1.16 14.49
CA ALA A 26 -6.04 1.68 15.80
C ALA A 26 -4.85 1.64 16.77
N ALA A 27 -4.11 0.53 16.79
CA ALA A 27 -2.91 0.41 17.61
C ALA A 27 -1.85 1.45 17.24
N LEU A 28 -1.63 1.70 15.94
CA LEU A 28 -0.70 2.71 15.46
C LEU A 28 -1.17 4.14 15.79
N VAL A 29 -2.46 4.43 15.62
CA VAL A 29 -3.04 5.74 15.98
C VAL A 29 -2.88 5.99 17.48
N ALA A 30 -3.18 5.02 18.32
CA ALA A 30 -3.01 5.12 19.76
C ALA A 30 -1.54 5.35 20.18
N GLN A 31 -0.61 4.64 19.51
CA GLN A 31 0.82 4.71 19.79
C GLN A 31 1.45 6.03 19.34
N TYR A 32 1.16 6.46 18.11
CA TYR A 32 1.86 7.59 17.47
C TYR A 32 1.07 8.90 17.51
N ARG A 33 -0.24 8.85 17.78
CA ARG A 33 -1.15 10.01 17.81
C ARG A 33 -0.95 10.96 16.63
N PRO A 34 -0.99 10.46 15.38
CA PRO A 34 -0.75 11.28 14.22
C PRO A 34 -1.86 12.33 14.04
N ALA A 35 -1.50 13.54 13.61
CA ALA A 35 -2.48 14.56 13.26
C ALA A 35 -3.24 14.18 11.99
N ARG A 36 -2.61 13.42 11.08
CA ARG A 36 -3.18 13.00 9.80
C ARG A 36 -2.81 11.56 9.47
N LEU A 37 -3.76 10.82 8.90
CA LEU A 37 -3.56 9.51 8.29
C LEU A 37 -3.91 9.60 6.81
N VAL A 38 -3.01 9.12 5.94
CA VAL A 38 -3.21 9.08 4.49
C VAL A 38 -3.16 7.64 4.03
N SER A 39 -4.23 7.14 3.44
CA SER A 39 -4.22 5.86 2.73
C SER A 39 -3.89 6.08 1.26
N LEU A 40 -3.06 5.22 0.69
CA LEU A 40 -2.50 5.38 -0.66
C LEU A 40 -3.30 4.62 -1.74
N GLY A 41 -4.62 4.62 -1.65
CA GLY A 41 -5.51 4.01 -2.64
C GLY A 41 -5.72 2.51 -2.46
N ASP A 42 -6.64 1.97 -3.26
CA ASP A 42 -7.16 0.60 -3.13
C ASP A 42 -7.59 0.29 -1.69
N ASN A 43 -8.31 1.26 -1.10
CA ASN A 43 -8.78 1.21 0.28
C ASN A 43 -9.83 0.11 0.44
N PHE A 44 -10.57 -0.13 -0.63
CA PHE A 44 -11.55 -1.19 -0.78
C PHE A 44 -11.23 -2.05 -2.01
N HIS A 45 -11.82 -3.24 -2.07
CA HIS A 45 -11.56 -4.18 -3.16
C HIS A 45 -12.19 -3.77 -4.50
N ASP A 46 -13.26 -3.02 -4.44
CA ASP A 46 -13.97 -2.39 -5.56
C ASP A 46 -14.83 -1.21 -5.06
N ASP A 47 -15.46 -0.47 -5.97
CA ASP A 47 -16.31 0.69 -5.65
C ASP A 47 -17.50 0.37 -4.72
N ALA A 48 -17.95 -0.88 -4.64
CA ALA A 48 -19.01 -1.30 -3.72
C ALA A 48 -18.47 -1.70 -2.32
N GLY A 49 -17.18 -1.66 -2.11
CA GLY A 49 -16.54 -2.10 -0.87
C GLY A 49 -16.96 -1.31 0.35
N GLU A 50 -17.21 0.00 0.21
CA GLU A 50 -17.73 0.83 1.31
C GLU A 50 -19.08 0.32 1.83
N VAL A 51 -19.94 -0.18 0.95
CA VAL A 51 -21.29 -0.67 1.32
C VAL A 51 -21.21 -2.06 1.96
N ARG A 52 -20.24 -2.88 1.55
CA ARG A 52 -20.06 -4.26 2.04
C ARG A 52 -19.27 -4.36 3.34
N LEU A 53 -18.77 -3.24 3.87
CA LEU A 53 -18.00 -3.25 5.10
C LEU A 53 -18.85 -3.79 6.26
N ALA A 54 -18.35 -4.79 6.98
CA ALA A 54 -19.04 -5.37 8.12
C ALA A 54 -19.27 -4.33 9.23
N SER A 55 -20.37 -4.46 9.97
CA SER A 55 -20.82 -3.44 10.92
C SER A 55 -19.81 -3.10 12.00
N ASP A 56 -19.10 -4.10 12.53
CA ASP A 56 -18.05 -3.93 13.54
C ASP A 56 -16.84 -3.16 12.98
N ALA A 57 -16.42 -3.52 11.76
CA ALA A 57 -15.35 -2.81 11.05
C ALA A 57 -15.76 -1.37 10.70
N ALA A 58 -17.03 -1.15 10.31
CA ALA A 58 -17.56 0.18 10.01
C ALA A 58 -17.59 1.09 11.25
N LEU A 59 -17.98 0.55 12.42
CA LEU A 59 -17.95 1.29 13.67
C LEU A 59 -16.52 1.68 14.06
N LEU A 60 -15.59 0.74 14.03
CA LEU A 60 -14.19 1.04 14.34
C LEU A 60 -13.58 2.05 13.36
N LEU A 61 -13.90 1.94 12.06
CA LEU A 61 -13.47 2.91 11.06
C LEU A 61 -13.97 4.33 11.36
N LYS A 62 -15.24 4.48 11.71
CA LYS A 62 -15.82 5.79 12.12
C LYS A 62 -15.11 6.37 13.33
N GLU A 63 -14.85 5.55 14.34
CA GLU A 63 -14.13 5.99 15.54
C GLU A 63 -12.71 6.46 15.23
N LEU A 64 -12.00 5.78 14.32
CA LEU A 64 -10.67 6.17 13.88
C LEU A 64 -10.69 7.48 13.08
N ILE A 65 -11.63 7.62 12.15
CA ILE A 65 -11.79 8.84 11.34
C ILE A 65 -12.09 10.06 12.22
N ALA A 66 -12.82 9.87 13.32
CA ALA A 66 -13.09 10.95 14.27
C ALA A 66 -11.87 11.42 15.07
N GLN A 67 -10.79 10.61 15.12
CA GLN A 67 -9.59 10.90 15.90
C GLN A 67 -8.47 11.57 15.10
N VAL A 68 -8.47 11.46 13.76
CA VAL A 68 -7.38 11.94 12.89
C VAL A 68 -7.93 12.62 11.63
N ASP A 69 -7.20 13.56 11.04
CA ASP A 69 -7.50 14.05 9.68
C ASP A 69 -7.24 12.91 8.67
N TRP A 70 -8.31 12.18 8.33
CA TRP A 70 -8.21 11.02 7.45
C TRP A 70 -8.34 11.42 5.98
N VAL A 71 -7.33 11.09 5.19
CA VAL A 71 -7.29 11.36 3.75
C VAL A 71 -7.26 10.04 2.99
N TRP A 72 -8.26 9.86 2.13
CA TRP A 72 -8.34 8.75 1.20
C TRP A 72 -7.74 9.17 -0.15
N ILE A 73 -6.63 8.59 -0.55
CA ILE A 73 -6.21 8.65 -1.95
C ILE A 73 -6.98 7.55 -2.68
N THR A 74 -7.56 7.86 -3.84
CA THR A 74 -8.27 6.88 -4.65
C THR A 74 -7.28 6.00 -5.42
N GLY A 75 -7.60 4.70 -5.51
CA GLY A 75 -6.84 3.73 -6.29
C GLY A 75 -7.52 3.31 -7.57
N ASN A 76 -7.00 2.30 -8.23
CA ASN A 76 -7.61 1.77 -9.45
C ASN A 76 -8.81 0.84 -9.16
N HIS A 77 -8.93 0.31 -7.95
CA HIS A 77 -10.04 -0.52 -7.49
C HIS A 77 -11.21 0.30 -6.92
N ASP A 78 -10.95 1.48 -6.38
CA ASP A 78 -11.93 2.32 -5.68
C ASP A 78 -11.91 3.78 -6.21
N ARG A 79 -11.95 3.93 -7.53
CA ARG A 79 -11.89 5.25 -8.21
C ARG A 79 -13.03 6.17 -7.81
N ASN A 80 -14.20 5.62 -7.52
CA ASN A 80 -15.42 6.34 -7.16
C ASN A 80 -15.66 6.32 -5.65
N LEU A 81 -14.60 6.29 -4.84
CA LEU A 81 -14.68 6.32 -3.38
C LEU A 81 -15.40 7.58 -2.91
N GLU A 82 -16.55 7.41 -2.28
CA GLU A 82 -17.40 8.50 -1.80
C GLU A 82 -17.00 9.04 -0.41
N ALA A 83 -16.05 8.37 0.28
CA ALA A 83 -15.68 8.64 1.66
C ALA A 83 -16.92 8.62 2.61
N ARG A 84 -17.82 7.69 2.37
CA ARG A 84 -19.12 7.52 3.08
C ARG A 84 -18.97 7.48 4.60
N TRP A 85 -17.85 6.95 5.09
CA TRP A 85 -17.55 6.82 6.51
C TRP A 85 -16.94 8.07 7.12
N GLY A 86 -16.60 9.07 6.31
CA GLY A 86 -15.94 10.33 6.69
C GLY A 86 -14.51 10.43 6.15
N GLY A 87 -13.82 11.48 6.53
CA GLY A 87 -12.56 11.88 5.93
C GLY A 87 -12.77 12.62 4.60
N ARG A 88 -11.71 12.78 3.81
CA ARG A 88 -11.78 13.40 2.48
C ARG A 88 -11.09 12.55 1.44
N SER A 89 -11.72 12.42 0.27
CA SER A 89 -11.19 11.71 -0.88
C SER A 89 -10.46 12.65 -1.83
N VAL A 90 -9.28 12.24 -2.31
CA VAL A 90 -8.46 13.00 -3.28
C VAL A 90 -7.76 12.02 -4.24
N ALA A 91 -7.44 12.47 -5.45
CA ALA A 91 -6.66 11.67 -6.39
C ALA A 91 -5.17 11.60 -5.98
N GLU A 92 -4.66 12.68 -5.43
CA GLU A 92 -3.29 12.77 -4.91
C GLU A 92 -3.21 13.88 -3.84
N LEU A 93 -2.15 13.85 -3.06
CA LEU A 93 -1.88 14.86 -2.03
C LEU A 93 -0.43 15.32 -2.10
N ASN A 94 -0.22 16.63 -2.16
CA ASN A 94 1.11 17.21 -2.00
C ASN A 94 1.32 17.65 -0.54
N LEU A 95 2.33 17.09 0.10
CA LEU A 95 2.76 17.47 1.44
C LEU A 95 4.18 18.07 1.39
N SER A 96 4.25 19.38 1.40
CA SER A 96 5.52 20.12 1.43
C SER A 96 6.50 19.69 0.32
N GLY A 97 6.00 19.46 -0.88
CA GLY A 97 6.79 19.07 -2.04
C GLY A 97 6.96 17.56 -2.24
N ILE A 98 6.42 16.73 -1.35
CA ILE A 98 6.35 15.28 -1.52
C ILE A 98 4.95 14.91 -2.01
N PHE A 99 4.85 14.25 -3.15
CA PHE A 99 3.59 13.75 -3.67
C PHE A 99 3.25 12.40 -3.05
N LEU A 100 2.00 12.28 -2.59
CA LEU A 100 1.40 11.03 -2.14
C LEU A 100 0.34 10.64 -3.16
N ARG A 101 0.44 9.46 -3.74
CA ARG A 101 -0.52 8.97 -4.76
C ARG A 101 -0.60 7.45 -4.75
N HIS A 102 -1.63 6.91 -5.40
CA HIS A 102 -1.79 5.46 -5.45
C HIS A 102 -0.69 4.80 -6.28
N GLU A 103 -0.54 5.19 -7.52
CA GLU A 103 0.46 4.66 -8.44
C GLU A 103 1.54 5.71 -8.75
N ALA A 104 2.78 5.27 -8.80
CA ALA A 104 3.92 6.13 -9.10
C ALA A 104 3.80 6.77 -10.49
N ALA A 105 3.90 8.10 -10.56
CA ALA A 105 3.85 8.81 -11.83
C ALA A 105 5.20 8.74 -12.56
N ARG A 106 5.18 8.31 -13.81
CA ARG A 106 6.40 8.29 -14.65
C ARG A 106 6.81 9.70 -15.02
N GLY A 107 8.12 9.94 -15.06
CA GLY A 107 8.69 11.23 -15.44
C GLY A 107 8.54 12.31 -14.37
N GLU A 108 7.91 12.04 -13.23
CA GLU A 108 7.81 12.99 -12.13
C GLU A 108 9.16 13.09 -11.40
N ARG A 109 9.68 14.31 -11.32
CA ARG A 109 10.97 14.59 -10.67
C ARG A 109 10.87 14.95 -9.19
N ALA A 110 9.69 15.34 -8.73
CA ALA A 110 9.46 15.61 -7.33
C ALA A 110 9.51 14.32 -6.50
N PRO A 111 9.88 14.38 -5.22
CA PRO A 111 9.80 13.24 -4.31
C PRO A 111 8.39 12.69 -4.24
N GLU A 112 8.27 11.36 -4.21
CA GLU A 112 6.97 10.69 -4.26
C GLU A 112 6.92 9.47 -3.34
N ILE A 113 5.77 9.27 -2.71
CA ILE A 113 5.42 8.04 -1.98
C ILE A 113 4.16 7.46 -2.62
N SER A 114 4.22 6.19 -3.02
CA SER A 114 3.10 5.51 -3.69
C SER A 114 2.89 4.08 -3.18
N GLY A 115 1.77 3.47 -3.53
CA GLY A 115 1.39 2.10 -3.23
C GLY A 115 1.35 1.21 -4.47
N HIS A 116 0.17 0.67 -4.81
CA HIS A 116 -0.23 -0.08 -6.00
C HIS A 116 0.45 -1.44 -6.19
N PHE A 117 1.77 -1.48 -6.26
CA PHE A 117 2.55 -2.69 -6.63
C PHE A 117 2.65 -3.72 -5.50
N HIS A 118 2.41 -3.34 -4.25
CA HIS A 118 2.51 -4.19 -3.06
C HIS A 118 3.84 -4.98 -2.99
N PRO A 119 5.02 -4.33 -3.05
CA PRO A 119 6.29 -5.03 -3.23
C PRO A 119 6.56 -6.05 -2.14
N LYS A 120 7.05 -7.22 -2.58
CA LYS A 120 7.52 -8.31 -1.73
C LYS A 120 8.94 -8.68 -2.14
N PHE A 121 9.87 -8.63 -1.22
CA PHE A 121 11.21 -9.17 -1.43
C PHE A 121 11.15 -10.70 -1.33
N ARG A 122 11.56 -11.37 -2.38
CA ARG A 122 11.57 -12.83 -2.49
C ARG A 122 12.99 -13.34 -2.51
N GLN A 123 13.29 -14.35 -1.70
CA GLN A 123 14.62 -14.97 -1.64
C GLN A 123 14.51 -16.45 -1.34
N LEU A 124 15.34 -17.24 -2.02
CA LEU A 124 15.49 -18.67 -1.73
C LEU A 124 16.42 -18.83 -0.52
N LEU A 125 15.86 -19.28 0.61
CA LEU A 125 16.61 -19.55 1.83
C LEU A 125 16.51 -21.03 2.18
N ARG A 126 17.64 -21.72 2.20
CA ARG A 126 17.72 -23.17 2.53
C ARG A 126 16.70 -24.01 1.75
N GLY A 127 16.59 -23.78 0.43
CA GLY A 127 15.68 -24.51 -0.46
C GLY A 127 14.20 -24.09 -0.36
N ARG A 128 13.85 -23.09 0.43
CA ARG A 128 12.47 -22.58 0.54
C ARG A 128 12.38 -21.13 0.07
N MET A 129 11.40 -20.84 -0.78
CA MET A 129 11.10 -19.46 -1.19
C MET A 129 10.45 -18.71 -0.02
N VAL A 130 11.14 -17.68 0.45
CA VAL A 130 10.62 -16.76 1.47
C VAL A 130 10.25 -15.44 0.82
N ALA A 131 9.03 -14.97 1.06
CA ALA A 131 8.55 -13.66 0.63
C ALA A 131 8.27 -12.78 1.86
N ARG A 132 8.74 -11.54 1.84
CA ARG A 132 8.49 -10.53 2.88
C ARG A 132 8.02 -9.24 2.25
N ARG A 133 7.01 -8.59 2.83
CA ARG A 133 6.64 -7.22 2.47
C ARG A 133 7.88 -6.33 2.61
N CYS A 134 8.09 -5.44 1.66
CA CYS A 134 9.20 -4.50 1.70
C CYS A 134 8.78 -3.16 1.08
N PHE A 135 9.47 -2.12 1.48
CA PHE A 135 9.45 -0.86 0.74
C PHE A 135 10.45 -0.95 -0.40
N VAL A 136 10.15 -0.34 -1.53
CA VAL A 136 11.14 -0.15 -2.58
C VAL A 136 11.50 1.32 -2.65
N LYS A 137 12.77 1.62 -2.37
CA LYS A 137 13.30 2.98 -2.35
C LYS A 137 14.17 3.22 -3.57
N GLY A 138 13.75 4.11 -4.44
CA GLY A 138 14.56 4.75 -5.47
C GLY A 138 15.14 6.09 -4.99
N PRO A 139 15.83 6.82 -5.86
CA PRO A 139 16.41 8.14 -5.52
C PRO A 139 15.38 9.19 -5.11
N ARG A 140 14.22 9.18 -5.75
CA ARG A 140 13.13 10.16 -5.54
C ARG A 140 11.80 9.53 -5.17
N LYS A 141 11.69 8.20 -5.24
CA LYS A 141 10.42 7.48 -5.07
C LYS A 141 10.52 6.44 -3.98
N LEU A 142 9.45 6.32 -3.19
CA LEU A 142 9.27 5.28 -2.21
C LEU A 142 7.96 4.54 -2.51
N ILE A 143 8.04 3.27 -2.91
CA ILE A 143 6.88 2.42 -3.12
C ILE A 143 6.61 1.63 -1.85
N MET A 144 5.42 1.81 -1.30
CA MET A 144 4.98 1.19 -0.05
C MET A 144 4.46 -0.24 -0.28
N PRO A 145 4.72 -1.17 0.64
CA PRO A 145 4.00 -2.45 0.64
C PRO A 145 2.54 -2.25 1.03
N ALA A 146 1.69 -3.21 0.66
CA ALA A 146 0.32 -3.22 1.16
C ALA A 146 0.29 -3.37 2.69
N PHE A 147 -0.56 -2.58 3.35
CA PHE A 147 -0.78 -2.64 4.79
C PHE A 147 -1.77 -3.76 5.14
N GLY A 148 -2.89 -3.82 4.43
CA GLY A 148 -4.01 -4.71 4.72
C GLY A 148 -3.70 -6.21 4.63
N ALA A 149 -4.59 -7.01 5.21
CA ALA A 149 -4.58 -8.46 5.12
C ALA A 149 -4.98 -8.95 3.71
N LEU A 150 -4.69 -10.22 3.41
CA LEU A 150 -5.07 -10.90 2.16
C LEU A 150 -4.64 -10.17 0.88
N THR A 151 -3.49 -9.48 0.91
CA THR A 151 -2.96 -8.75 -0.24
C THR A 151 -1.92 -9.58 -1.00
N GLY A 152 -2.05 -9.58 -2.33
CA GLY A 152 -1.05 -10.09 -3.26
C GLY A 152 0.26 -9.30 -3.21
N GLY A 153 0.90 -9.13 -4.34
CA GLY A 153 2.05 -8.25 -4.52
C GLY A 153 3.07 -8.80 -5.50
N LEU A 154 3.76 -7.89 -6.16
CA LEU A 154 4.83 -8.20 -7.11
C LEU A 154 6.14 -8.50 -6.38
N ASP A 155 7.03 -9.22 -7.05
CA ASP A 155 8.42 -9.28 -6.60
C ASP A 155 9.03 -7.88 -6.65
N ALA A 156 9.80 -7.49 -5.63
CA ALA A 156 10.47 -6.20 -5.61
C ALA A 156 11.44 -6.00 -6.79
N GLN A 157 11.85 -7.09 -7.45
CA GLN A 157 12.69 -7.09 -8.64
C GLN A 157 11.88 -7.09 -9.96
N ASP A 158 10.55 -7.00 -9.88
CA ASP A 158 9.69 -6.94 -11.05
C ASP A 158 9.98 -5.68 -11.87
N VAL A 159 10.00 -5.85 -13.20
CA VAL A 159 10.25 -4.76 -14.15
C VAL A 159 9.25 -3.61 -14.01
N ALA A 160 8.00 -3.88 -13.61
CA ALA A 160 6.98 -2.86 -13.39
C ALA A 160 7.36 -1.92 -12.23
N ILE A 161 7.85 -2.48 -11.12
CA ILE A 161 8.34 -1.72 -9.97
C ILE A 161 9.60 -0.90 -10.35
N TYR A 162 10.49 -1.51 -11.11
CA TYR A 162 11.71 -0.83 -11.56
C TYR A 162 11.41 0.36 -12.45
N ARG A 163 10.48 0.20 -13.40
CA ARG A 163 9.98 1.27 -14.25
C ARG A 163 9.25 2.37 -13.48
N ALA A 164 8.51 1.99 -12.43
CA ALA A 164 7.81 2.94 -11.57
C ALA A 164 8.79 3.82 -10.77
N CYS A 165 9.99 3.34 -10.48
CA CYS A 165 11.04 4.10 -9.81
C CYS A 165 11.71 5.15 -10.71
N ASP A 166 11.48 5.15 -12.03
CA ASP A 166 12.10 6.06 -13.02
C ASP A 166 13.63 6.16 -12.88
N LEU A 167 14.28 5.00 -12.77
CA LEU A 167 15.73 4.94 -12.55
C LEU A 167 16.51 5.28 -13.81
N ALA A 168 17.48 6.17 -13.70
CA ALA A 168 18.51 6.32 -14.73
C ALA A 168 19.45 5.11 -14.74
N GLU A 169 20.22 4.91 -15.83
CA GLU A 169 21.13 3.77 -15.97
C GLU A 169 22.15 3.62 -14.83
N SER A 170 22.57 4.75 -14.23
CA SER A 170 23.51 4.76 -13.10
C SER A 170 22.85 4.64 -11.74
N GLU A 171 21.52 4.67 -11.67
CA GLU A 171 20.74 4.65 -10.42
C GLU A 171 20.31 3.21 -10.07
N SER A 172 20.07 2.98 -8.80
CA SER A 172 19.56 1.70 -8.30
C SER A 172 18.47 1.91 -7.27
N ALA A 173 17.59 0.91 -7.14
CA ALA A 173 16.63 0.85 -6.06
C ALA A 173 17.11 -0.11 -4.97
N GLU A 174 16.54 0.03 -3.79
CA GLU A 174 16.74 -0.86 -2.65
C GLU A 174 15.40 -1.40 -2.14
N ALA A 175 15.36 -2.68 -1.81
CA ALA A 175 14.30 -3.23 -0.98
C ALA A 175 14.65 -3.02 0.50
N LEU A 176 13.74 -2.38 1.22
CA LEU A 176 13.84 -2.20 2.67
C LEU A 176 12.86 -3.17 3.33
N VAL A 177 13.37 -4.26 3.87
CA VAL A 177 12.57 -5.31 4.52
C VAL A 177 12.49 -5.03 6.02
N PRO A 178 11.30 -4.83 6.60
CA PRO A 178 11.16 -4.64 8.04
C PRO A 178 11.68 -5.83 8.84
N THR A 179 12.40 -5.54 9.91
CA THR A 179 12.92 -6.49 10.91
C THR A 179 12.50 -6.03 12.30
N ARG A 180 12.79 -6.81 13.32
CA ARG A 180 12.50 -6.42 14.71
C ARG A 180 13.24 -5.16 15.18
N SER A 181 14.40 -4.86 14.61
CA SER A 181 15.29 -3.76 15.02
C SER A 181 15.49 -2.69 13.95
N GLY A 182 14.68 -2.67 12.89
CA GLY A 182 14.81 -1.70 11.80
C GLY A 182 14.57 -2.32 10.42
N PHE A 183 15.46 -2.05 9.46
CA PHE A 183 15.32 -2.55 8.09
C PHE A 183 16.58 -3.30 7.63
N ALA A 184 16.39 -4.50 7.08
CA ALA A 184 17.38 -5.12 6.22
C ALA A 184 17.30 -4.49 4.81
N ARG A 185 18.45 -4.14 4.23
CA ARG A 185 18.55 -3.47 2.92
C ARG A 185 19.11 -4.41 1.89
N PHE A 186 18.47 -4.49 0.74
CA PHE A 186 18.91 -5.30 -0.38
C PHE A 186 18.90 -4.45 -1.66
N ARG A 187 20.03 -4.34 -2.32
CA ARG A 187 20.11 -3.70 -3.63
C ARG A 187 19.31 -4.51 -4.64
N LEU A 188 18.46 -3.85 -5.41
CA LEU A 188 17.64 -4.47 -6.43
C LEU A 188 18.35 -4.39 -7.79
N TYR A 189 18.35 -5.52 -8.49
CA TYR A 189 18.87 -5.64 -9.84
C TYR A 189 17.72 -6.09 -10.73
N CYS A 190 17.33 -5.28 -11.69
CA CYS A 190 16.32 -5.70 -12.65
C CYS A 190 16.94 -6.63 -13.68
N ALA A 191 16.63 -7.92 -13.60
CA ALA A 191 16.95 -8.85 -14.66
C ALA A 191 16.14 -8.49 -15.91
N GLY A 192 16.72 -7.76 -16.86
CA GLY A 192 16.11 -7.42 -18.14
C GLY A 192 15.66 -5.96 -18.32
N ALA A 193 15.89 -5.04 -17.37
CA ALA A 193 15.55 -3.63 -17.55
C ALA A 193 16.32 -2.92 -18.66
N PHE A 194 17.40 -3.51 -19.14
CA PHE A 194 18.30 -2.97 -20.18
C PHE A 194 18.37 -3.85 -21.45
N ALA A 195 17.50 -4.85 -21.61
CA ALA A 195 17.34 -5.49 -22.92
C ALA A 195 16.58 -4.54 -23.83
N LYS A 196 17.29 -3.95 -24.79
CA LYS A 196 16.75 -3.14 -25.88
C LYS A 196 15.82 -3.94 -26.76
#